data_dfdc5da84d5400280249ebaf36e43649
#
_entry.id   dfdc5da84d5400280249ebaf36e43649
#
_cell.length_a   1.000
_cell.length_b   1.000
_cell.length_c   1.000
_cell.angle_alpha   90.00
_cell.angle_beta   90.00
_cell.angle_gamma   90.00
#
_symmetry.space_group_name_H-M   'P 1'
#
loop_
_entity.id
_entity.type
_entity.pdbx_description
1 polymer ?
#
loop_
_entity_poly.entity_id
_entity_poly.type
_entity_poly.pdbx_seq_one_letter_code
_entity_poly.pdbx_strand_id
1 'polypeptide(L)'
;IEELFEILSKTLGISVNTCKRLYSEIPIDELIERRMDIDSYIKNIKKTKCSECECVLQDITKNREWKDNILCDKCWYTHKEERDWLWERVRAYKKVECVICGKEKVCGGERFHYDHINMFDKTDSICCMVDKGCSIGDIFLEIDKCQILCLPCHHTVTEIENRLCFTRIKTSLTKKFNSEEISEQEYINEKKKYQDIYENKMKNIYEKLRNI
;
A
#
# COMPACT_ATOMS: atom_id res chain seq x y z
N ILE A 1 -2.71 6.78 -34.51
CA ILE A 1 -2.18 6.29 -33.20
C ILE A 1 -0.79 6.84 -32.96
N GLU A 2 0.15 6.72 -33.92
CA GLU A 2 1.49 7.28 -33.77
C GLU A 2 1.49 8.80 -33.64
N GLU A 3 0.69 9.50 -34.44
CA GLU A 3 0.47 10.92 -34.31
C GLU A 3 -0.02 11.35 -32.90
N LEU A 4 -0.92 10.56 -32.29
CA LEU A 4 -1.41 10.82 -30.91
C LEU A 4 -0.27 10.73 -29.89
N PHE A 5 0.59 9.72 -29.99
CA PHE A 5 1.73 9.57 -29.11
C PHE A 5 2.79 10.67 -29.32
N GLU A 6 2.94 11.16 -30.55
CA GLU A 6 3.81 12.30 -30.84
C GLU A 6 3.29 13.61 -30.24
N ILE A 7 1.98 13.85 -30.33
CA ILE A 7 1.31 15.00 -29.71
C ILE A 7 1.46 14.92 -28.19
N LEU A 8 1.18 13.78 -27.58
CA LEU A 8 1.35 13.54 -26.15
C LEU A 8 2.81 13.71 -25.72
N SER A 9 3.74 13.18 -26.48
CA SER A 9 5.18 13.34 -26.24
C SER A 9 5.62 14.80 -26.21
N LYS A 10 5.21 15.59 -27.21
CA LYS A 10 5.50 17.02 -27.27
C LYS A 10 4.83 17.81 -26.14
N THR A 11 3.59 17.46 -25.81
CA THR A 11 2.81 18.16 -24.78
C THR A 11 3.29 17.86 -23.37
N LEU A 12 3.72 16.62 -23.11
CA LEU A 12 4.17 16.16 -21.80
C LEU A 12 5.68 16.32 -21.58
N GLY A 13 6.46 16.60 -22.63
CA GLY A 13 7.92 16.67 -22.57
C GLY A 13 8.59 15.32 -22.24
N ILE A 14 7.90 14.19 -22.54
CA ILE A 14 8.39 12.83 -22.33
C ILE A 14 8.57 12.12 -23.67
N SER A 15 9.38 11.07 -23.73
CA SER A 15 9.62 10.37 -24.99
C SER A 15 8.36 9.66 -25.52
N VAL A 16 8.24 9.54 -26.85
CA VAL A 16 7.17 8.78 -27.51
C VAL A 16 7.10 7.34 -26.98
N ASN A 17 8.24 6.71 -26.70
CA ASN A 17 8.32 5.37 -26.16
C ASN A 17 7.75 5.29 -24.72
N THR A 18 7.93 6.34 -23.94
CA THR A 18 7.31 6.44 -22.60
C THR A 18 5.81 6.59 -22.72
N CYS A 19 5.32 7.42 -23.66
CA CYS A 19 3.89 7.52 -23.97
C CYS A 19 3.32 6.16 -24.40
N LYS A 20 3.96 5.47 -25.34
CA LYS A 20 3.54 4.13 -25.81
C LYS A 20 3.45 3.15 -24.64
N ARG A 21 4.43 3.12 -23.74
CA ARG A 21 4.43 2.22 -22.58
C ARG A 21 3.29 2.52 -21.60
N LEU A 22 3.03 3.79 -21.31
CA LEU A 22 1.97 4.21 -20.37
C LEU A 22 0.57 3.90 -20.90
N TYR A 23 0.37 3.89 -22.22
CA TYR A 23 -0.93 3.72 -22.85
C TYR A 23 -1.10 2.37 -23.55
N SER A 24 -0.06 1.51 -23.61
CA SER A 24 -0.11 0.21 -24.29
C SER A 24 -1.08 -0.79 -23.64
N GLU A 25 -1.43 -0.57 -22.38
CA GLU A 25 -2.32 -1.45 -21.61
C GLU A 25 -3.79 -1.02 -21.68
N ILE A 26 -4.09 0.13 -22.29
CA ILE A 26 -5.46 0.63 -22.41
C ILE A 26 -5.91 0.48 -23.87
N PRO A 27 -6.96 -0.30 -24.14
CA PRO A 27 -7.55 -0.39 -25.48
C PRO A 27 -7.93 0.99 -26.01
N ILE A 28 -7.57 1.28 -27.25
CA ILE A 28 -7.78 2.61 -27.87
C ILE A 28 -9.25 2.99 -27.89
N ASP A 29 -10.12 2.02 -28.13
CA ASP A 29 -11.57 2.21 -28.10
C ASP A 29 -12.03 2.68 -26.72
N GLU A 30 -11.43 2.15 -25.66
CA GLU A 30 -11.72 2.53 -24.28
C GLU A 30 -11.22 3.95 -23.94
N LEU A 31 -10.11 4.39 -24.55
CA LEU A 31 -9.61 5.78 -24.43
C LEU A 31 -10.53 6.76 -25.17
N ILE A 32 -11.10 6.35 -26.30
CA ILE A 32 -12.01 7.16 -27.13
C ILE A 32 -13.41 7.21 -26.50
N GLU A 33 -13.95 6.05 -26.05
CA GLU A 33 -15.29 5.97 -25.43
C GLU A 33 -15.37 6.67 -24.07
N ARG A 34 -14.32 6.57 -23.26
CA ARG A 34 -14.31 7.25 -21.96
C ARG A 34 -14.19 8.77 -22.09
N ARG A 35 -14.02 9.32 -23.31
CA ARG A 35 -13.76 10.77 -23.47
C ARG A 35 -12.87 11.27 -22.33
N MET A 36 -11.83 10.48 -22.01
CA MET A 36 -10.88 10.97 -21.03
C MET A 36 -10.46 12.32 -21.55
N ASP A 37 -10.88 13.35 -20.84
CA ASP A 37 -10.44 14.69 -21.09
C ASP A 37 -8.93 14.68 -20.99
N ILE A 38 -8.28 14.41 -22.13
CA ILE A 38 -6.83 14.36 -22.27
C ILE A 38 -6.23 15.65 -21.71
N ASP A 39 -6.94 16.76 -21.86
CA ASP A 39 -6.56 18.06 -21.31
C ASP A 39 -6.63 18.07 -19.78
N SER A 40 -7.60 17.41 -19.17
CA SER A 40 -7.71 17.25 -17.71
C SER A 40 -6.62 16.32 -17.18
N TYR A 41 -6.34 15.23 -17.87
CA TYR A 41 -5.25 14.31 -17.52
C TYR A 41 -3.88 14.97 -17.68
N ILE A 42 -3.65 15.69 -18.79
CA ILE A 42 -2.45 16.50 -19.04
C ILE A 42 -2.30 17.59 -17.99
N LYS A 43 -3.41 18.25 -17.62
CA LYS A 43 -3.43 19.28 -16.58
C LYS A 43 -3.09 18.74 -15.20
N ASN A 44 -3.50 17.52 -14.92
CA ASN A 44 -3.14 16.81 -13.68
C ASN A 44 -1.67 16.36 -13.68
N ILE A 45 -1.15 15.83 -14.78
CA ILE A 45 0.27 15.48 -14.93
C ILE A 45 1.17 16.73 -14.83
N LYS A 46 0.81 17.83 -15.50
CA LYS A 46 1.58 19.08 -15.42
C LYS A 46 1.61 19.71 -14.03
N LYS A 47 0.69 19.34 -13.14
CA LYS A 47 0.62 19.86 -11.77
C LYS A 47 1.49 19.06 -10.79
N THR A 48 1.94 17.87 -11.16
CA THR A 48 2.70 17.05 -10.23
C THR A 48 4.15 17.49 -10.22
N LYS A 49 4.45 18.40 -9.33
CA LYS A 49 5.81 18.87 -9.04
C LYS A 49 6.25 18.31 -7.69
N CYS A 50 7.55 18.11 -7.55
CA CYS A 50 8.13 17.85 -6.24
C CYS A 50 7.86 19.04 -5.30
N SER A 51 7.31 18.76 -4.13
CA SER A 51 6.94 19.81 -3.16
C SER A 51 8.14 20.57 -2.58
N GLU A 52 9.34 20.02 -2.67
CA GLU A 52 10.55 20.64 -2.12
C GLU A 52 11.39 21.36 -3.17
N CYS A 53 11.66 20.72 -4.32
CA CYS A 53 12.56 21.30 -5.33
C CYS A 53 11.84 21.76 -6.60
N GLU A 54 10.51 21.65 -6.64
CA GLU A 54 9.64 22.06 -7.75
C GLU A 54 9.94 21.39 -9.11
N CYS A 55 10.85 20.42 -9.17
CA CYS A 55 11.10 19.68 -10.41
C CYS A 55 9.82 18.95 -10.84
N VAL A 56 9.61 18.88 -12.15
CA VAL A 56 8.48 18.12 -12.73
C VAL A 56 8.75 16.62 -12.52
N LEU A 57 7.78 15.94 -11.95
CA LEU A 57 7.86 14.52 -11.71
C LEU A 57 7.60 13.77 -13.03
N GLN A 58 8.64 13.20 -13.59
CA GLN A 58 8.61 12.57 -14.92
C GLN A 58 7.87 11.21 -14.94
N ASP A 59 7.70 10.59 -13.77
CA ASP A 59 7.08 9.28 -13.65
C ASP A 59 6.18 9.26 -12.40
N ILE A 60 4.88 9.39 -12.63
CA ILE A 60 3.86 9.41 -11.55
C ILE A 60 3.89 8.11 -10.74
N THR A 61 4.33 7.00 -11.35
CA THR A 61 4.41 5.70 -10.67
C THR A 61 5.56 5.59 -9.68
N LYS A 62 6.52 6.53 -9.72
CA LYS A 62 7.68 6.60 -8.83
C LYS A 62 7.63 7.75 -7.84
N ASN A 63 6.49 8.43 -7.74
CA ASN A 63 6.32 9.46 -6.76
C ASN A 63 6.42 8.88 -5.36
N ARG A 64 7.22 9.52 -4.52
CA ARG A 64 7.37 9.17 -3.12
C ARG A 64 6.53 10.12 -2.29
N GLU A 65 5.77 9.57 -1.37
CA GLU A 65 5.08 10.37 -0.35
C GLU A 65 5.96 10.51 0.88
N TRP A 66 6.02 11.71 1.44
CA TRP A 66 6.64 12.01 2.72
C TRP A 66 5.87 13.11 3.41
N LYS A 67 5.28 12.81 4.57
CA LYS A 67 4.47 13.77 5.35
C LYS A 67 3.45 14.52 4.47
N ASP A 68 2.65 13.77 3.72
CA ASP A 68 1.62 14.27 2.80
C ASP A 68 2.15 15.09 1.60
N ASN A 69 3.46 15.15 1.41
CA ASN A 69 4.09 15.81 0.27
C ASN A 69 4.50 14.80 -0.79
N ILE A 70 4.35 15.18 -2.05
CA ILE A 70 4.82 14.37 -3.17
C ILE A 70 6.24 14.82 -3.52
N LEU A 71 7.20 13.90 -3.43
CA LEU A 71 8.61 14.17 -3.62
C LEU A 71 9.18 13.41 -4.82
N CYS A 72 10.19 14.01 -5.48
CA CYS A 72 11.06 13.27 -6.37
C CYS A 72 11.99 12.34 -5.56
N ASP A 73 12.56 11.33 -6.20
CA ASP A 73 13.47 10.40 -5.53
C ASP A 73 14.62 11.12 -4.80
N LYS A 74 15.19 12.15 -5.41
CA LYS A 74 16.29 12.92 -4.80
C LYS A 74 15.88 13.55 -3.46
N CYS A 75 14.76 14.28 -3.44
CA CYS A 75 14.26 14.92 -2.21
C CYS A 75 13.78 13.89 -1.19
N TRP A 76 13.16 12.80 -1.63
CA TRP A 76 12.78 11.72 -0.73
C TRP A 76 14.00 11.07 -0.06
N TYR A 77 15.13 10.93 -0.76
CA TYR A 77 16.37 10.41 -0.18
C TYR A 77 17.00 11.35 0.86
N THR A 78 16.74 12.67 0.82
CA THR A 78 17.23 13.60 1.86
C THR A 78 16.63 13.30 3.23
N HIS A 79 15.44 12.67 3.31
CA HIS A 79 14.78 12.27 4.56
C HIS A 79 15.21 10.88 5.08
N LYS A 80 16.32 10.34 4.58
CA LYS A 80 16.78 8.98 4.96
C LYS A 80 17.02 8.85 6.47
N GLU A 81 17.68 9.83 7.09
CA GLU A 81 18.01 9.77 8.51
C GLU A 81 16.74 9.74 9.38
N GLU A 82 15.72 10.51 9.04
CA GLU A 82 14.44 10.51 9.75
C GLU A 82 13.71 9.18 9.60
N ARG A 83 13.72 8.57 8.40
CA ARG A 83 13.17 7.23 8.20
C ARG A 83 13.95 6.16 8.97
N ASP A 84 15.27 6.22 8.98
CA ASP A 84 16.11 5.29 9.73
C ASP A 84 15.82 5.40 11.24
N TRP A 85 15.63 6.61 11.77
CA TRP A 85 15.19 6.84 13.13
C TRP A 85 13.81 6.25 13.44
N LEU A 86 12.83 6.43 12.54
CA LEU A 86 11.51 5.81 12.66
C LEU A 86 11.62 4.28 12.70
N TRP A 87 12.42 3.68 11.81
CA TRP A 87 12.66 2.24 11.79
C TRP A 87 13.30 1.71 13.08
N GLU A 88 14.22 2.43 13.68
CA GLU A 88 14.80 2.06 14.97
C GLU A 88 13.74 2.00 16.06
N ARG A 89 12.85 2.99 16.14
CA ARG A 89 11.75 3.05 17.10
C ARG A 89 10.73 1.92 16.86
N VAL A 90 10.36 1.68 15.62
CA VAL A 90 9.46 0.59 15.23
C VAL A 90 10.04 -0.76 15.66
N ARG A 91 11.33 -1.00 15.42
CA ARG A 91 11.98 -2.27 15.81
C ARG A 91 12.08 -2.46 17.32
N ALA A 92 12.14 -1.37 18.09
CA ALA A 92 12.23 -1.42 19.54
C ALA A 92 10.87 -1.52 20.24
N TYR A 93 9.77 -1.24 19.55
CA TYR A 93 8.45 -1.08 20.16
C TYR A 93 7.84 -2.38 20.71
N LYS A 94 7.98 -3.50 20.04
CA LYS A 94 7.45 -4.80 20.51
C LYS A 94 8.57 -5.83 20.74
N LYS A 95 8.38 -6.69 21.76
CA LYS A 95 9.17 -7.91 21.92
C LYS A 95 9.07 -8.75 20.66
N VAL A 96 10.18 -9.33 20.28
CA VAL A 96 10.33 -9.96 18.97
C VAL A 96 10.33 -11.47 19.13
N GLU A 97 9.13 -11.99 19.35
CA GLU A 97 8.86 -13.42 19.40
C GLU A 97 7.69 -13.73 18.46
N CYS A 98 7.84 -14.76 17.65
CA CYS A 98 6.77 -15.22 16.76
C CYS A 98 5.63 -15.84 17.59
N VAL A 99 4.43 -15.26 17.51
CA VAL A 99 3.27 -15.73 18.28
C VAL A 99 2.77 -17.12 17.90
N ILE A 100 3.23 -17.69 16.78
CA ILE A 100 2.87 -19.03 16.30
C ILE A 100 3.89 -20.07 16.77
N CYS A 101 5.17 -19.91 16.42
CA CYS A 101 6.19 -20.93 16.67
C CYS A 101 7.11 -20.62 17.87
N GLY A 102 6.90 -19.51 18.58
CA GLY A 102 7.71 -19.12 19.73
C GLY A 102 9.16 -18.72 19.40
N LYS A 103 9.52 -18.65 18.11
CA LYS A 103 10.88 -18.34 17.72
C LYS A 103 11.22 -16.89 18.07
N GLU A 104 12.30 -16.72 18.84
CA GLU A 104 12.81 -15.39 19.17
C GLU A 104 13.69 -14.82 18.04
N LYS A 105 13.69 -13.50 17.90
CA LYS A 105 14.57 -12.81 16.96
C LYS A 105 16.00 -12.85 17.47
N VAL A 106 16.86 -13.56 16.76
CA VAL A 106 18.30 -13.51 16.96
C VAL A 106 18.88 -12.34 16.16
N CYS A 107 19.77 -11.56 16.76
CA CYS A 107 20.45 -10.44 16.11
C CYS A 107 21.18 -10.94 14.85
N GLY A 108 20.85 -10.37 13.67
CA GLY A 108 21.42 -10.81 12.38
C GLY A 108 20.69 -11.99 11.71
N GLY A 109 19.61 -12.50 12.33
CA GLY A 109 18.85 -13.64 11.84
C GLY A 109 17.59 -13.30 11.05
N GLU A 110 16.60 -14.17 11.12
CA GLU A 110 15.36 -14.13 10.33
C GLU A 110 14.60 -12.81 10.42
N ARG A 111 13.94 -12.47 9.33
CA ARG A 111 13.05 -11.32 9.26
C ARG A 111 11.75 -11.62 10.00
N PHE A 112 11.34 -10.66 10.83
CA PHE A 112 10.05 -10.65 11.52
C PHE A 112 9.16 -9.59 10.90
N HIS A 113 7.88 -9.90 10.79
CA HIS A 113 6.87 -9.07 10.17
C HIS A 113 5.81 -8.66 11.19
N TYR A 114 5.39 -7.41 11.12
CA TYR A 114 4.16 -6.95 11.75
C TYR A 114 2.99 -7.41 10.88
N ASP A 115 2.24 -8.36 11.38
CA ASP A 115 1.10 -8.96 10.71
C ASP A 115 -0.18 -8.53 11.43
N HIS A 116 -1.12 -7.93 10.70
CA HIS A 116 -2.35 -7.45 11.32
C HIS A 116 -3.18 -8.60 11.83
N ILE A 117 -3.53 -8.58 13.13
CA ILE A 117 -4.40 -9.59 13.77
C ILE A 117 -5.72 -9.69 13.01
N ASN A 118 -6.25 -8.56 12.56
CA ASN A 118 -7.41 -8.50 11.67
C ASN A 118 -7.08 -7.63 10.45
N MET A 119 -7.02 -8.26 9.27
CA MET A 119 -6.69 -7.55 8.02
C MET A 119 -7.70 -6.47 7.63
N PHE A 120 -8.93 -6.52 8.15
CA PHE A 120 -9.95 -5.50 7.88
C PHE A 120 -9.75 -4.22 8.71
N ASP A 121 -8.98 -4.28 9.82
CA ASP A 121 -8.62 -3.12 10.65
C ASP A 121 -7.36 -2.41 10.17
N LYS A 122 -6.66 -3.03 9.24
CA LYS A 122 -5.45 -2.46 8.65
C LYS A 122 -5.74 -1.14 7.97
N THR A 123 -5.09 -0.07 8.43
CA THR A 123 -5.10 1.24 7.76
C THR A 123 -4.06 1.25 6.65
N ASP A 124 -2.80 0.93 6.97
CA ASP A 124 -1.71 0.79 5.99
C ASP A 124 -0.69 -0.24 6.51
N SER A 125 0.30 -0.58 5.70
CA SER A 125 1.41 -1.41 6.18
C SER A 125 2.40 -0.55 6.98
N ILE A 126 3.01 -1.12 8.02
CA ILE A 126 3.98 -0.40 8.84
C ILE A 126 5.15 0.15 8.01
N CYS A 127 5.60 -0.62 7.01
CA CYS A 127 6.66 -0.14 6.12
C CYS A 127 6.22 1.07 5.28
N CYS A 128 5.00 1.06 4.75
CA CYS A 128 4.47 2.21 4.01
C CYS A 128 4.32 3.44 4.91
N MET A 129 3.85 3.28 6.14
CA MET A 129 3.72 4.39 7.09
C MET A 129 5.08 5.02 7.43
N VAL A 130 6.11 4.19 7.64
CA VAL A 130 7.49 4.70 7.86
C VAL A 130 8.01 5.39 6.60
N ASP A 131 7.83 4.78 5.42
CA ASP A 131 8.29 5.35 4.16
C ASP A 131 7.58 6.65 3.78
N LYS A 132 6.34 6.83 4.22
CA LYS A 132 5.56 8.08 4.08
C LYS A 132 5.88 9.12 5.16
N GLY A 133 6.62 8.77 6.18
CA GLY A 133 6.95 9.66 7.31
C GLY A 133 5.74 9.99 8.19
N CYS A 134 4.85 9.03 8.37
CA CYS A 134 3.75 9.17 9.33
C CYS A 134 4.27 9.44 10.74
N SER A 135 3.44 10.04 11.59
CA SER A 135 3.84 10.29 12.99
C SER A 135 4.16 8.98 13.69
N ILE A 136 5.13 9.01 14.61
CA ILE A 136 5.50 7.80 15.38
C ILE A 136 4.33 7.29 16.23
N GLY A 137 3.44 8.18 16.66
CA GLY A 137 2.22 7.83 17.39
C GLY A 137 1.27 7.02 16.54
N ASP A 138 1.00 7.46 15.30
CA ASP A 138 0.12 6.74 14.37
C ASP A 138 0.71 5.37 13.99
N ILE A 139 2.03 5.31 13.79
CA ILE A 139 2.72 4.06 13.53
C ILE A 139 2.55 3.09 14.71
N PHE A 140 2.69 3.55 15.95
CA PHE A 140 2.52 2.70 17.12
C PHE A 140 1.07 2.24 17.30
N LEU A 141 0.08 3.10 17.05
CA LEU A 141 -1.33 2.71 17.03
C LEU A 141 -1.62 1.62 15.99
N GLU A 142 -0.98 1.70 14.83
CA GLU A 142 -1.12 0.65 13.81
C GLU A 142 -0.39 -0.64 14.19
N ILE A 143 0.81 -0.54 14.82
CA ILE A 143 1.55 -1.70 15.34
C ILE A 143 0.75 -2.43 16.44
N ASP A 144 -0.04 -1.73 17.23
CA ASP A 144 -0.85 -2.34 18.29
C ASP A 144 -1.94 -3.26 17.75
N LYS A 145 -2.36 -3.05 16.50
CA LYS A 145 -3.26 -3.96 15.77
C LYS A 145 -2.53 -5.19 15.19
N CYS A 146 -1.20 -5.26 15.33
CA CYS A 146 -0.37 -6.30 14.73
C CYS A 146 0.14 -7.29 15.77
N GLN A 147 0.36 -8.51 15.31
CA GLN A 147 1.16 -9.54 15.96
C GLN A 147 2.52 -9.67 15.28
N ILE A 148 3.47 -10.31 15.94
CA ILE A 148 4.80 -10.56 15.37
C ILE A 148 4.85 -11.97 14.82
N LEU A 149 5.18 -12.11 13.55
CA LEU A 149 5.40 -13.39 12.88
C LEU A 149 6.80 -13.45 12.27
N CYS A 150 7.46 -14.60 12.40
CA CYS A 150 8.64 -14.89 11.58
C CYS A 150 8.22 -15.09 10.12
N LEU A 151 9.14 -14.95 9.19
CA LEU A 151 8.85 -15.01 7.75
C LEU A 151 8.11 -16.29 7.33
N PRO A 152 8.50 -17.51 7.77
CA PRO A 152 7.75 -18.72 7.42
C PRO A 152 6.30 -18.71 7.94
N CYS A 153 6.08 -18.33 9.20
CA CYS A 153 4.73 -18.27 9.77
C CYS A 153 3.86 -17.20 9.09
N HIS A 154 4.44 -16.05 8.76
CA HIS A 154 3.75 -14.99 8.01
C HIS A 154 3.32 -15.47 6.62
N HIS A 155 4.19 -16.20 5.90
CA HIS A 155 3.82 -16.78 4.59
C HIS A 155 2.67 -17.77 4.73
N THR A 156 2.71 -18.65 5.74
CA THR A 156 1.63 -19.62 6.01
C THR A 156 0.30 -18.92 6.27
N VAL A 157 0.29 -17.88 7.12
CA VAL A 157 -0.93 -17.10 7.41
C VAL A 157 -1.45 -16.42 6.15
N THR A 158 -0.60 -15.73 5.40
CA THR A 158 -0.97 -15.07 4.14
C THR A 158 -1.55 -16.05 3.12
N GLU A 159 -0.98 -17.26 3.00
CA GLU A 159 -1.50 -18.29 2.11
C GLU A 159 -2.90 -18.74 2.54
N ILE A 160 -3.13 -18.92 3.83
CA ILE A 160 -4.45 -19.29 4.38
C ILE A 160 -5.46 -18.18 4.12
N GLU A 161 -5.13 -16.92 4.35
CA GLU A 161 -5.98 -15.76 4.08
C GLU A 161 -6.37 -15.68 2.61
N ASN A 162 -5.41 -15.93 1.71
CA ASN A 162 -5.65 -15.97 0.27
C ASN A 162 -6.57 -17.12 -0.14
N ARG A 163 -6.38 -18.33 0.42
CA ARG A 163 -7.27 -19.49 0.20
C ARG A 163 -8.69 -19.22 0.69
N LEU A 164 -8.85 -18.52 1.80
CA LEU A 164 -10.14 -18.11 2.34
C LEU A 164 -10.77 -16.90 1.61
N CYS A 165 -10.10 -16.39 0.60
CA CYS A 165 -10.53 -15.25 -0.22
C CYS A 165 -10.72 -13.93 0.53
N PHE A 166 -10.22 -13.78 1.75
CA PHE A 166 -10.39 -12.55 2.53
C PHE A 166 -9.79 -11.31 1.84
N THR A 167 -8.62 -11.44 1.22
CA THR A 167 -8.01 -10.37 0.42
C THR A 167 -8.93 -9.89 -0.69
N ARG A 168 -9.57 -10.82 -1.42
CA ARG A 168 -10.53 -10.49 -2.50
C ARG A 168 -11.77 -9.82 -1.97
N ILE A 169 -12.31 -10.30 -0.84
CA ILE A 169 -13.49 -9.71 -0.18
C ILE A 169 -13.19 -8.27 0.21
N LYS A 170 -12.07 -8.02 0.90
CA LYS A 170 -11.66 -6.69 1.31
C LYS A 170 -11.50 -5.75 0.11
N THR A 171 -10.78 -6.18 -0.92
CA THR A 171 -10.56 -5.39 -2.14
C THR A 171 -11.87 -5.06 -2.85
N SER A 172 -12.78 -6.04 -2.98
CA SER A 172 -14.10 -5.84 -3.59
C SER A 172 -14.95 -4.85 -2.81
N LEU A 173 -14.95 -4.97 -1.47
CA LEU A 173 -15.71 -4.07 -0.60
C LEU A 173 -15.19 -2.63 -0.71
N THR A 174 -13.87 -2.45 -0.66
CA THR A 174 -13.25 -1.13 -0.82
C THR A 174 -13.52 -0.53 -2.20
N LYS A 175 -13.49 -1.38 -3.26
CA LYS A 175 -13.80 -0.93 -4.62
C LYS A 175 -15.24 -0.42 -4.72
N LYS A 176 -16.22 -1.16 -4.21
CA LYS A 176 -17.63 -0.75 -4.19
C LYS A 176 -17.86 0.56 -3.45
N PHE A 177 -17.16 0.77 -2.35
CA PHE A 177 -17.24 2.02 -1.61
C PHE A 177 -16.64 3.19 -2.40
N ASN A 178 -15.45 3.01 -2.98
CA ASN A 178 -14.78 4.07 -3.76
C ASN A 178 -15.51 4.41 -5.07
N SER A 179 -16.30 3.47 -5.63
CA SER A 179 -17.15 3.69 -6.82
C SER A 179 -18.56 4.17 -6.47
N GLU A 180 -18.82 4.48 -5.20
CA GLU A 180 -20.12 4.95 -4.70
C GLU A 180 -21.28 3.96 -4.95
N GLU A 181 -20.97 2.68 -5.20
CA GLU A 181 -21.97 1.62 -5.36
C GLU A 181 -22.66 1.26 -4.04
N ILE A 182 -22.01 1.53 -2.92
CA ILE A 182 -22.55 1.34 -1.56
C ILE A 182 -22.32 2.59 -0.73
N SER A 183 -23.25 2.88 0.17
CA SER A 183 -23.14 3.98 1.12
C SER A 183 -22.08 3.72 2.19
N GLU A 184 -21.63 4.77 2.86
CA GLU A 184 -20.68 4.67 3.97
C GLU A 184 -21.22 3.74 5.08
N GLN A 185 -22.52 3.83 5.40
CA GLN A 185 -23.12 2.98 6.43
C GLN A 185 -23.15 1.51 6.02
N GLU A 186 -23.45 1.21 4.75
CA GLU A 186 -23.38 -0.17 4.22
C GLU A 186 -21.95 -0.70 4.22
N TYR A 187 -20.98 0.13 3.83
CA TYR A 187 -19.57 -0.24 3.90
C TYR A 187 -19.13 -0.59 5.32
N ILE A 188 -19.48 0.24 6.31
CA ILE A 188 -19.16 -0.01 7.73
C ILE A 188 -19.80 -1.32 8.22
N ASN A 189 -21.06 -1.55 7.90
CA ASN A 189 -21.79 -2.75 8.30
C ASN A 189 -21.20 -4.03 7.69
N GLU A 190 -20.95 -4.02 6.39
CA GLU A 190 -20.35 -5.17 5.69
C GLU A 190 -18.90 -5.40 6.17
N LYS A 191 -18.12 -4.33 6.36
CA LYS A 191 -16.77 -4.43 6.91
C LYS A 191 -16.77 -5.11 8.27
N LYS A 192 -17.65 -4.68 9.20
CA LYS A 192 -17.78 -5.27 10.54
C LYS A 192 -18.15 -6.74 10.48
N LYS A 193 -19.11 -7.10 9.65
CA LYS A 193 -19.51 -8.51 9.44
C LYS A 193 -18.33 -9.38 9.01
N TYR A 194 -17.51 -8.90 8.07
CA TYR A 194 -16.33 -9.65 7.63
C TYR A 194 -15.20 -9.65 8.66
N GLN A 195 -15.07 -8.63 9.48
CA GLN A 195 -14.17 -8.60 10.64
C GLN A 195 -14.51 -9.75 11.60
N ASP A 196 -15.77 -9.87 12.00
CA ASP A 196 -16.23 -10.92 12.92
C ASP A 196 -16.00 -12.33 12.33
N ILE A 197 -16.27 -12.52 11.04
CA ILE A 197 -16.03 -13.79 10.34
C ILE A 197 -14.52 -14.12 10.30
N TYR A 198 -13.70 -13.12 10.00
CA TYR A 198 -12.25 -13.27 9.95
C TYR A 198 -11.71 -13.68 11.32
N GLU A 199 -12.04 -12.94 12.38
CA GLU A 199 -11.57 -13.19 13.73
C GLU A 199 -11.91 -14.62 14.20
N ASN A 200 -13.17 -15.04 14.01
CA ASN A 200 -13.60 -16.38 14.39
C ASN A 200 -12.85 -17.49 13.62
N LYS A 201 -12.62 -17.31 12.32
CA LYS A 201 -11.90 -18.30 11.51
C LYS A 201 -10.41 -18.32 11.86
N MET A 202 -9.78 -17.14 11.95
CA MET A 202 -8.34 -17.05 12.18
C MET A 202 -7.96 -17.48 13.60
N LYS A 203 -8.77 -17.22 14.60
CA LYS A 203 -8.56 -17.72 15.96
C LYS A 203 -8.36 -19.24 15.98
N ASN A 204 -9.26 -19.98 15.35
CA ASN A 204 -9.17 -21.46 15.27
C ASN A 204 -7.93 -21.92 14.49
N ILE A 205 -7.51 -21.16 13.47
CA ILE A 205 -6.34 -21.46 12.65
C ILE A 205 -5.07 -21.22 13.46
N TYR A 206 -4.95 -20.09 14.15
CA TYR A 206 -3.79 -19.78 15.01
C TYR A 206 -3.64 -20.81 16.14
N GLU A 207 -4.73 -21.25 16.76
CA GLU A 207 -4.70 -22.31 17.78
C GLU A 207 -4.15 -23.61 17.20
N LYS A 208 -4.55 -23.99 15.99
CA LYS A 208 -4.01 -25.19 15.31
C LYS A 208 -2.54 -25.05 14.96
N LEU A 209 -2.12 -23.88 14.44
CA LEU A 209 -0.74 -23.63 14.05
C LEU A 209 0.24 -23.62 15.23
N ARG A 210 -0.21 -23.21 16.43
CA ARG A 210 0.59 -23.23 17.66
C ARG A 210 0.80 -24.64 18.23
N ASN A 211 -0.03 -25.61 17.84
CA ASN A 211 0.00 -26.97 18.33
C ASN A 211 0.73 -27.94 17.38
N ILE A 212 1.34 -27.43 16.31
CA ILE A 212 2.20 -28.17 15.38
C ILE A 212 3.66 -27.94 15.73
#